data_7e1f1209e58a87991aaae9bd16f96f2a
#
_entry.id   7e1f1209e58a87991aaae9bd16f96f2a
#
_cell.length_a   1.000
_cell.length_b   1.000
_cell.length_c   1.000
_cell.angle_alpha   90.00
_cell.angle_beta   90.00
_cell.angle_gamma   90.00
#
_symmetry.space_group_name_H-M   'P 1'
#
loop_
_entity.id
_entity.type
_entity.pdbx_description
1 polymer ?
#
loop_
_entity_poly.entity_id
_entity_poly.type
_entity_poly.pdbx_seq_one_letter_code
_entity_poly.pdbx_strand_id
1 'polypeptide(L)'
;MKKVFASLMLVAFSLPACTFNVEVLTPTALTPTETVVIDPTSVATATRTASTNPTQVLPESQFSNARFTVDVSANIYQNIFPARTRRVYAVWDYQNMSAGLMVRRDWYFNDVLWITREEPWDYSKYGTNGTIKDISVFDLDVGLGSGEYRLELYIDMQPQPIGGISWPSFTISVAASEPRVTSPNGQWVADADDPKILLVRDTGRDVRQVYSGNEITNLAWLPDNQHIVFVDRDRSKQQVPTNLGIHDNLWIVDILGGESHLLYQNTVSFGNFSVSPDGHFMASIEGSGFGDACFVDSRLIFFELASDFRSVRTIKQEQFSGISAAQDTVVYPVEEGTWQNETKYLVTLNGTCNFDQNLVGMYVFNLSEMQARKWGQ
;
A
#
# COMPACT_ATOMS: atom_id res chain seq x y z
N MET A 1 43.75 8.60 -48.02
CA MET A 1 42.39 9.10 -48.27
C MET A 1 41.49 7.92 -48.61
N LYS A 2 40.71 7.41 -47.70
CA LYS A 2 39.60 6.50 -47.99
C LYS A 2 38.48 6.91 -47.06
N LYS A 3 37.39 7.46 -47.65
CA LYS A 3 36.15 7.83 -46.95
C LYS A 3 35.31 6.57 -46.78
N VAL A 4 34.97 6.23 -45.53
CA VAL A 4 33.98 5.18 -45.22
C VAL A 4 32.66 5.90 -44.93
N PHE A 5 31.63 5.67 -45.76
CA PHE A 5 30.27 6.08 -45.55
C PHE A 5 29.60 5.07 -44.61
N ALA A 6 29.17 5.52 -43.45
CA ALA A 6 28.30 4.74 -42.58
C ALA A 6 26.84 5.04 -42.95
N SER A 7 26.15 4.01 -43.44
CA SER A 7 24.72 4.06 -43.77
C SER A 7 23.91 3.87 -42.49
N LEU A 8 23.18 4.90 -42.08
CA LEU A 8 22.27 4.87 -40.91
C LEU A 8 20.95 4.26 -41.38
N MET A 9 20.66 3.03 -40.95
CA MET A 9 19.38 2.35 -41.21
C MET A 9 18.38 2.77 -40.15
N LEU A 10 17.42 3.61 -40.50
CA LEU A 10 16.32 4.04 -39.64
C LEU A 10 15.24 2.94 -39.67
N VAL A 11 15.11 2.17 -38.60
CA VAL A 11 14.01 1.22 -38.42
C VAL A 11 12.86 1.95 -37.73
N ALA A 12 11.81 2.26 -38.49
CA ALA A 12 10.59 2.82 -37.94
C ALA A 12 9.72 1.69 -37.35
N PHE A 13 9.63 1.65 -36.01
CA PHE A 13 8.65 0.81 -35.32
C PHE A 13 7.29 1.52 -35.32
N SER A 14 6.34 0.99 -36.10
CA SER A 14 4.94 1.38 -36.00
C SER A 14 4.28 0.64 -34.84
N LEU A 15 4.00 1.35 -33.77
CA LEU A 15 3.17 0.86 -32.67
C LEU A 15 1.69 0.89 -33.09
N PRO A 16 0.92 -0.18 -32.91
CA PRO A 16 -0.53 -0.12 -33.12
C PRO A 16 -1.15 0.74 -32.01
N ALA A 17 -1.77 1.84 -32.40
CA ALA A 17 -2.60 2.65 -31.52
C ALA A 17 -3.87 1.87 -31.20
N CYS A 18 -4.04 1.45 -29.95
CA CYS A 18 -5.32 0.98 -29.44
C CYS A 18 -6.26 2.18 -29.32
N THR A 19 -7.18 2.32 -30.27
CA THR A 19 -8.29 3.26 -30.16
C THR A 19 -9.34 2.69 -29.23
N PHE A 20 -9.52 3.29 -28.06
CA PHE A 20 -10.67 3.06 -27.19
C PHE A 20 -11.88 3.78 -27.80
N ASN A 21 -12.86 3.03 -28.29
CA ASN A 21 -14.17 3.57 -28.61
C ASN A 21 -14.97 3.74 -27.31
N VAL A 22 -15.17 4.96 -26.89
CA VAL A 22 -16.14 5.31 -25.84
C VAL A 22 -17.50 5.42 -26.54
N GLU A 23 -18.36 4.42 -26.38
CA GLU A 23 -19.78 4.56 -26.74
C GLU A 23 -20.46 5.48 -25.72
N VAL A 24 -20.79 6.68 -26.15
CA VAL A 24 -21.65 7.59 -25.43
C VAL A 24 -23.08 7.09 -25.58
N LEU A 25 -23.61 6.46 -24.53
CA LEU A 25 -25.03 6.09 -24.48
C LEU A 25 -25.86 7.37 -24.37
N THR A 26 -26.54 7.73 -25.45
CA THR A 26 -27.55 8.79 -25.45
C THR A 26 -28.78 8.32 -24.68
N PRO A 27 -29.34 9.11 -23.75
CA PRO A 27 -30.53 8.72 -23.01
C PRO A 27 -31.74 8.68 -23.95
N THR A 28 -32.36 7.52 -24.08
CA THR A 28 -33.59 7.32 -24.86
C THR A 28 -34.74 8.00 -24.08
N ALA A 29 -35.42 8.91 -24.76
CA ALA A 29 -36.60 9.58 -24.24
C ALA A 29 -37.71 8.58 -23.88
N LEU A 30 -38.20 8.60 -22.67
CA LEU A 30 -39.33 7.82 -22.18
C LEU A 30 -40.61 8.27 -22.90
N THR A 31 -41.24 7.37 -23.62
CA THR A 31 -42.58 7.56 -24.19
C THR A 31 -43.63 7.61 -23.10
N PRO A 32 -44.60 8.52 -23.10
CA PRO A 32 -45.64 8.55 -22.07
C PRO A 32 -46.53 7.33 -22.13
N THR A 33 -46.71 6.69 -20.96
CA THR A 33 -47.58 5.54 -20.74
C THR A 33 -49.04 5.97 -20.85
N GLU A 34 -49.81 5.32 -21.72
CA GLU A 34 -51.24 5.49 -21.82
C GLU A 34 -51.93 5.10 -20.50
N THR A 35 -52.82 6.00 -20.04
CA THR A 35 -53.65 5.78 -18.85
C THR A 35 -54.83 4.86 -19.23
N VAL A 36 -54.78 3.61 -18.79
CA VAL A 36 -55.90 2.69 -18.93
C VAL A 36 -56.98 3.05 -17.88
N VAL A 37 -58.14 3.51 -18.35
CA VAL A 37 -59.33 3.75 -17.51
C VAL A 37 -59.98 2.37 -17.28
N ILE A 38 -59.99 1.89 -16.05
CA ILE A 38 -60.67 0.66 -15.65
C ILE A 38 -62.07 1.03 -15.09
N ASP A 39 -63.10 0.50 -15.76
CA ASP A 39 -64.51 0.62 -15.40
C ASP A 39 -64.82 -0.24 -14.14
N PRO A 40 -65.44 0.28 -13.07
CA PRO A 40 -65.71 -0.48 -11.86
C PRO A 40 -66.98 -1.29 -11.95
N THR A 41 -66.88 -2.54 -12.39
CA THR A 41 -68.05 -3.44 -12.35
C THR A 41 -67.79 -4.57 -11.33
N SER A 42 -68.59 -4.49 -10.24
CA SER A 42 -68.99 -5.50 -9.24
C SER A 42 -68.03 -6.68 -8.97
N VAL A 43 -67.35 -6.60 -7.83
CA VAL A 43 -66.65 -7.74 -7.23
C VAL A 43 -67.50 -8.36 -6.15
N ALA A 44 -67.86 -9.62 -6.34
CA ALA A 44 -68.45 -10.46 -5.31
C ALA A 44 -67.43 -10.67 -4.17
N THR A 45 -67.89 -10.32 -2.94
CA THR A 45 -67.06 -10.48 -1.73
C THR A 45 -66.95 -11.96 -1.36
N ALA A 46 -65.86 -12.60 -1.80
CA ALA A 46 -65.46 -13.89 -1.23
C ALA A 46 -64.65 -13.62 0.05
N THR A 47 -65.25 -13.87 1.20
CA THR A 47 -64.60 -13.82 2.51
C THR A 47 -63.56 -14.94 2.58
N ARG A 48 -62.32 -14.64 2.21
CA ARG A 48 -61.17 -15.52 2.37
C ARG A 48 -60.71 -15.39 3.82
N THR A 49 -60.97 -16.41 4.64
CA THR A 49 -60.35 -16.53 5.97
C THR A 49 -58.84 -16.59 5.77
N ALA A 50 -58.15 -15.49 6.04
CA ALA A 50 -56.71 -15.43 6.02
C ALA A 50 -56.17 -16.32 7.14
N SER A 51 -55.60 -17.44 6.77
CA SER A 51 -54.73 -18.22 7.66
C SER A 51 -53.48 -17.37 7.93
N THR A 52 -53.46 -16.68 9.06
CA THR A 52 -52.27 -15.97 9.54
C THR A 52 -51.30 -17.00 10.12
N ASN A 53 -50.60 -17.71 9.25
CA ASN A 53 -49.31 -18.22 9.67
C ASN A 53 -48.44 -17.01 10.00
N PRO A 54 -47.88 -16.90 11.21
CA PRO A 54 -46.93 -15.84 11.51
C PRO A 54 -45.76 -16.01 10.51
N THR A 55 -45.63 -15.06 9.61
CA THR A 55 -44.39 -14.96 8.78
C THR A 55 -43.26 -14.82 9.77
N GLN A 56 -42.45 -15.86 9.91
CA GLN A 56 -41.26 -15.83 10.74
C GLN A 56 -40.35 -14.81 10.09
N VAL A 57 -40.29 -13.59 10.64
CA VAL A 57 -39.37 -12.56 10.23
C VAL A 57 -37.99 -13.08 10.62
N LEU A 58 -37.23 -13.51 9.62
CA LEU A 58 -35.81 -13.88 9.83
C LEU A 58 -35.09 -12.62 10.34
N PRO A 59 -34.24 -12.78 11.36
CA PRO A 59 -33.44 -11.66 11.84
C PRO A 59 -32.61 -11.09 10.71
N GLU A 60 -32.59 -9.77 10.60
CA GLU A 60 -31.88 -9.04 9.55
C GLU A 60 -30.36 -9.20 9.68
N SER A 61 -29.69 -9.31 8.53
CA SER A 61 -28.22 -9.34 8.47
C SER A 61 -27.66 -7.99 8.90
N GLN A 62 -26.64 -7.99 9.77
CA GLN A 62 -26.10 -6.75 10.32
C GLN A 62 -24.63 -6.83 10.66
N PHE A 63 -23.98 -5.65 10.62
CA PHE A 63 -22.65 -5.40 11.15
C PHE A 63 -22.72 -4.60 12.44
N SER A 64 -21.75 -4.83 13.34
CA SER A 64 -21.67 -4.12 14.62
C SER A 64 -20.24 -4.05 15.12
N ASN A 65 -19.99 -3.25 16.17
CA ASN A 65 -18.74 -3.18 16.93
C ASN A 65 -17.48 -2.95 16.06
N ALA A 66 -17.54 -2.07 15.05
CA ALA A 66 -16.37 -1.78 14.26
C ALA A 66 -15.32 -1.00 15.09
N ARG A 67 -14.07 -1.45 15.00
CA ARG A 67 -12.93 -0.97 15.75
C ARG A 67 -11.65 -1.17 14.94
N PHE A 68 -10.56 -0.48 15.32
CA PHE A 68 -9.32 -0.48 14.54
C PHE A 68 -8.12 -0.92 15.38
N THR A 69 -7.15 -1.59 14.73
CA THR A 69 -5.92 -2.07 15.37
C THR A 69 -4.80 -2.22 14.35
N VAL A 70 -3.56 -2.17 14.81
CA VAL A 70 -2.39 -2.57 14.02
C VAL A 70 -2.03 -4.04 14.21
N ASP A 71 -2.58 -4.69 15.25
CA ASP A 71 -2.35 -6.10 15.56
C ASP A 71 -3.66 -6.78 15.98
N VAL A 72 -4.18 -7.62 15.11
CA VAL A 72 -5.44 -8.37 15.34
C VAL A 72 -5.34 -9.44 16.43
N SER A 73 -4.12 -9.83 16.82
CA SER A 73 -3.88 -10.82 17.88
C SER A 73 -3.85 -10.20 19.27
N ALA A 74 -3.47 -8.94 19.37
CA ALA A 74 -3.29 -8.25 20.66
C ALA A 74 -4.60 -7.83 21.34
N ASN A 75 -5.74 -7.81 20.60
CA ASN A 75 -7.03 -7.30 21.07
C ASN A 75 -6.97 -5.87 21.65
N ILE A 76 -6.02 -5.06 21.16
CA ILE A 76 -5.87 -3.65 21.52
C ILE A 76 -6.46 -2.83 20.37
N TYR A 77 -7.45 -2.00 20.69
CA TYR A 77 -8.14 -1.17 19.71
C TYR A 77 -7.97 0.30 20.03
N GLN A 78 -7.80 1.12 18.98
CA GLN A 78 -7.58 2.56 19.13
C GLN A 78 -8.08 3.29 17.86
N ASN A 79 -8.32 4.60 18.01
CA ASN A 79 -8.78 5.45 16.90
C ASN A 79 -7.73 6.51 16.51
N ILE A 80 -6.54 6.50 17.14
CA ILE A 80 -5.44 7.37 16.80
C ILE A 80 -4.18 6.52 16.68
N PHE A 81 -3.53 6.60 15.54
CA PHE A 81 -2.30 5.86 15.24
C PHE A 81 -1.16 6.84 14.97
N PRO A 82 0.07 6.45 15.26
CA PRO A 82 1.26 7.26 14.95
C PRO A 82 1.36 7.55 13.44
N ALA A 83 2.00 8.66 13.10
CA ALA A 83 2.44 8.91 11.73
C ALA A 83 3.25 7.73 11.18
N ARG A 84 3.14 7.50 9.87
CA ARG A 84 3.82 6.41 9.17
C ARG A 84 3.39 5.00 9.59
N THR A 85 2.24 4.87 10.29
CA THR A 85 1.62 3.55 10.49
C THR A 85 1.35 2.91 9.14
N ARG A 86 1.93 1.74 8.88
CA ARG A 86 1.88 1.10 7.55
C ARG A 86 0.60 0.36 7.29
N ARG A 87 -0.04 -0.15 8.33
CA ARG A 87 -1.27 -0.94 8.20
C ARG A 87 -2.19 -0.73 9.38
N VAL A 88 -3.47 -0.55 9.09
CA VAL A 88 -4.53 -0.53 10.11
C VAL A 88 -5.60 -1.53 9.69
N TYR A 89 -5.90 -2.48 10.55
CA TYR A 89 -6.98 -3.44 10.40
C TYR A 89 -8.27 -2.85 10.92
N ALA A 90 -9.35 -3.05 10.16
CA ALA A 90 -10.71 -2.86 10.64
C ALA A 90 -11.26 -4.20 11.12
N VAL A 91 -11.80 -4.21 12.33
CA VAL A 91 -12.38 -5.39 12.96
C VAL A 91 -13.83 -5.08 13.29
N TRP A 92 -14.77 -5.92 12.83
CA TRP A 92 -16.19 -5.75 13.17
C TRP A 92 -16.89 -7.09 13.30
N ASP A 93 -17.96 -7.10 14.09
CA ASP A 93 -18.79 -8.28 14.28
C ASP A 93 -19.92 -8.32 13.25
N TYR A 94 -20.35 -9.51 12.85
CA TYR A 94 -21.45 -9.71 11.92
C TYR A 94 -22.40 -10.80 12.41
N GLN A 95 -23.67 -10.67 12.06
CA GLN A 95 -24.73 -11.60 12.44
C GLN A 95 -25.69 -11.83 11.29
N ASN A 96 -26.30 -13.03 11.26
CA ASN A 96 -27.36 -13.45 10.35
C ASN A 96 -26.98 -13.34 8.86
N MET A 97 -25.68 -13.44 8.54
CA MET A 97 -25.21 -13.41 7.17
C MET A 97 -25.58 -14.70 6.43
N SER A 98 -25.92 -14.58 5.16
CA SER A 98 -26.25 -15.70 4.28
C SER A 98 -25.48 -15.67 2.97
N ALA A 99 -25.40 -16.82 2.31
CA ALA A 99 -24.80 -16.90 0.98
C ALA A 99 -25.59 -16.03 -0.01
N GLY A 100 -24.86 -15.33 -0.89
CA GLY A 100 -25.44 -14.51 -1.95
C GLY A 100 -25.67 -13.04 -1.57
N LEU A 101 -25.50 -12.65 -0.31
CA LEU A 101 -25.47 -11.23 0.06
C LEU A 101 -24.25 -10.54 -0.56
N MET A 102 -24.44 -9.32 -1.03
CA MET A 102 -23.36 -8.46 -1.48
C MET A 102 -22.89 -7.57 -0.32
N VAL A 103 -21.59 -7.57 -0.08
CA VAL A 103 -20.96 -6.71 0.94
C VAL A 103 -20.12 -5.66 0.24
N ARG A 104 -20.33 -4.40 0.57
CA ARG A 104 -19.54 -3.29 0.07
C ARG A 104 -18.86 -2.57 1.22
N ARG A 105 -17.60 -2.19 1.00
CA ARG A 105 -16.76 -1.39 1.89
C ARG A 105 -16.28 -0.16 1.13
N ASP A 106 -16.61 1.01 1.68
CA ASP A 106 -16.12 2.29 1.17
C ASP A 106 -15.19 2.90 2.20
N TRP A 107 -13.94 3.11 1.81
CA TRP A 107 -12.96 3.83 2.60
C TRP A 107 -12.86 5.28 2.13
N TYR A 108 -12.94 6.18 3.07
CA TYR A 108 -12.76 7.62 2.84
C TYR A 108 -11.48 8.08 3.54
N PHE A 109 -10.79 9.01 2.91
CA PHE A 109 -9.67 9.74 3.47
C PHE A 109 -10.00 11.23 3.44
N ASN A 110 -10.04 11.90 4.61
CA ASN A 110 -10.44 13.30 4.77
C ASN A 110 -11.74 13.62 4.00
N ASP A 111 -12.77 12.75 4.19
CA ASP A 111 -14.08 12.80 3.55
C ASP A 111 -14.09 12.59 2.02
N VAL A 112 -12.96 12.31 1.39
CA VAL A 112 -12.89 11.93 -0.02
C VAL A 112 -12.93 10.41 -0.15
N LEU A 113 -13.83 9.89 -0.99
CA LEU A 113 -13.87 8.45 -1.28
C LEU A 113 -12.53 8.01 -1.87
N TRP A 114 -11.89 7.06 -1.22
CA TRP A 114 -10.56 6.57 -1.57
C TRP A 114 -10.61 5.19 -2.23
N ILE A 115 -11.24 4.21 -1.54
CA ILE A 115 -11.33 2.83 -2.02
C ILE A 115 -12.76 2.36 -1.89
N THR A 116 -13.30 1.76 -2.95
CA THR A 116 -14.56 1.01 -2.91
C THR A 116 -14.28 -0.44 -3.22
N ARG A 117 -14.82 -1.34 -2.40
CA ARG A 117 -14.79 -2.77 -2.63
C ARG A 117 -16.16 -3.37 -2.44
N GLU A 118 -16.65 -4.05 -3.47
CA GLU A 118 -17.93 -4.78 -3.42
C GLU A 118 -17.69 -6.24 -3.83
N GLU A 119 -18.14 -7.17 -3.02
CA GLU A 119 -17.95 -8.60 -3.25
C GLU A 119 -19.06 -9.43 -2.63
N PRO A 120 -19.35 -10.63 -3.16
CA PRO A 120 -20.28 -11.55 -2.52
C PRO A 120 -19.74 -11.96 -1.14
N TRP A 121 -20.66 -12.10 -0.17
CA TRP A 121 -20.29 -12.67 1.12
C TRP A 121 -19.71 -14.07 0.98
N ASP A 122 -18.47 -14.25 1.37
CA ASP A 122 -17.83 -15.55 1.36
C ASP A 122 -18.33 -16.39 2.55
N TYR A 123 -19.49 -17.00 2.35
CA TYR A 123 -20.14 -17.82 3.37
C TYR A 123 -19.29 -19.03 3.76
N SER A 124 -18.45 -19.54 2.85
CA SER A 124 -17.58 -20.68 3.14
C SER A 124 -16.47 -20.33 4.12
N LYS A 125 -15.98 -19.10 4.06
CA LYS A 125 -14.92 -18.58 4.93
C LYS A 125 -15.46 -18.06 6.25
N TYR A 126 -16.57 -17.33 6.21
CA TYR A 126 -17.04 -16.57 7.37
C TYR A 126 -18.29 -17.17 8.05
N GLY A 127 -19.15 -17.86 7.31
CA GLY A 127 -20.41 -18.42 7.86
C GLY A 127 -21.47 -17.36 8.16
N THR A 128 -22.35 -17.66 9.14
CA THR A 128 -23.51 -16.85 9.47
C THR A 128 -23.21 -15.73 10.47
N ASN A 129 -22.37 -16.00 11.47
CA ASN A 129 -22.04 -15.07 12.56
C ASN A 129 -20.56 -15.15 12.87
N GLY A 130 -19.96 -14.05 13.27
CA GLY A 130 -18.56 -14.03 13.66
C GLY A 130 -17.95 -12.64 13.72
N THR A 131 -16.64 -12.57 13.53
CA THR A 131 -15.87 -11.33 13.53
C THR A 131 -14.94 -11.31 12.33
N ILE A 132 -15.01 -10.26 11.52
CA ILE A 132 -14.02 -9.96 10.46
C ILE A 132 -12.77 -9.38 11.12
N LYS A 133 -11.60 -9.90 10.74
CA LYS A 133 -10.28 -9.46 11.27
C LYS A 133 -9.21 -9.31 10.18
N ASP A 134 -9.52 -9.64 8.95
CA ASP A 134 -8.57 -9.74 7.83
C ASP A 134 -8.69 -8.60 6.82
N ILE A 135 -9.52 -7.61 7.11
CA ILE A 135 -9.66 -6.40 6.29
C ILE A 135 -8.76 -5.31 6.85
N SER A 136 -7.98 -4.68 6.00
CA SER A 136 -7.07 -3.60 6.39
C SER A 136 -6.90 -2.59 5.28
N VAL A 137 -6.58 -1.37 5.66
CA VAL A 137 -5.96 -0.39 4.76
C VAL A 137 -4.49 -0.28 5.07
N PHE A 138 -3.69 -0.04 4.05
CA PHE A 138 -2.25 0.02 4.23
C PHE A 138 -1.57 0.87 3.14
N ASP A 139 -0.39 1.33 3.49
CA ASP A 139 0.65 1.82 2.62
C ASP A 139 1.97 1.28 3.19
N LEU A 140 2.54 0.29 2.50
CA LEU A 140 3.68 -0.46 3.01
C LEU A 140 5.01 0.27 2.81
N ASP A 141 5.02 1.24 1.90
CA ASP A 141 6.22 1.97 1.53
C ASP A 141 6.45 3.14 2.49
N VAL A 142 5.55 4.10 2.48
CA VAL A 142 5.71 5.36 3.22
C VAL A 142 4.85 5.44 4.48
N GLY A 143 3.96 4.48 4.66
CA GLY A 143 2.93 4.51 5.68
C GLY A 143 1.72 5.34 5.27
N LEU A 144 0.60 5.09 5.92
CA LEU A 144 -0.66 5.78 5.69
C LEU A 144 -0.49 7.30 5.90
N GLY A 145 -1.04 8.07 4.99
CA GLY A 145 -1.02 9.53 5.05
C GLY A 145 -1.67 10.06 6.33
N SER A 146 -1.14 11.16 6.87
CA SER A 146 -1.74 11.82 8.05
C SER A 146 -3.09 12.39 7.71
N GLY A 147 -4.10 12.08 8.52
CA GLY A 147 -5.49 12.48 8.29
C GLY A 147 -6.51 11.52 8.87
N GLU A 148 -7.77 11.77 8.62
CA GLU A 148 -8.87 10.94 9.06
C GLU A 148 -9.25 9.90 8.00
N TYR A 149 -9.39 8.66 8.45
CA TYR A 149 -9.87 7.53 7.66
C TYR A 149 -11.22 7.07 8.20
N ARG A 150 -12.22 6.95 7.33
CA ARG A 150 -13.57 6.53 7.69
C ARG A 150 -13.97 5.32 6.85
N LEU A 151 -14.59 4.32 7.50
CA LEU A 151 -15.10 3.10 6.86
C LEU A 151 -16.60 3.11 6.84
N GLU A 152 -17.19 2.97 5.65
CA GLU A 152 -18.61 2.73 5.48
C GLU A 152 -18.88 1.29 5.02
N LEU A 153 -19.82 0.62 5.68
CA LEU A 153 -20.14 -0.78 5.43
C LEU A 153 -21.58 -0.90 4.92
N TYR A 154 -21.78 -1.79 3.93
CA TYR A 154 -23.08 -2.02 3.33
C TYR A 154 -23.34 -3.51 3.16
N ILE A 155 -24.61 -3.93 3.29
CA ILE A 155 -25.12 -5.25 2.94
C ILE A 155 -26.23 -5.04 1.92
N ASP A 156 -26.13 -5.64 0.71
CA ASP A 156 -27.08 -5.46 -0.39
C ASP A 156 -27.46 -3.98 -0.61
N MET A 157 -26.43 -3.11 -0.67
CA MET A 157 -26.55 -1.65 -0.81
C MET A 157 -27.20 -0.93 0.38
N GLN A 158 -27.61 -1.66 1.44
CA GLN A 158 -28.13 -1.05 2.65
C GLN A 158 -26.99 -0.64 3.57
N PRO A 159 -26.92 0.63 3.99
CA PRO A 159 -25.88 1.12 4.88
C PRO A 159 -25.99 0.47 6.26
N GLN A 160 -24.84 0.14 6.85
CA GLN A 160 -24.71 -0.51 8.16
C GLN A 160 -23.95 0.41 9.14
N PRO A 161 -24.54 1.56 9.55
CA PRO A 161 -23.89 2.46 10.49
C PRO A 161 -23.71 1.78 11.86
N ILE A 162 -22.50 1.78 12.37
CA ILE A 162 -22.18 1.14 13.64
C ILE A 162 -22.73 1.99 14.79
N GLY A 163 -23.55 1.36 15.65
CA GLY A 163 -24.25 2.08 16.72
C GLY A 163 -25.40 2.97 16.24
N GLY A 164 -25.80 2.87 14.98
CA GLY A 164 -27.00 3.53 14.42
C GLY A 164 -26.83 5.00 14.05
N ILE A 165 -25.68 5.65 14.30
CA ILE A 165 -25.54 7.10 14.14
C ILE A 165 -24.28 7.53 13.38
N SER A 166 -23.19 6.78 13.44
CA SER A 166 -21.92 7.21 12.85
C SER A 166 -21.16 6.06 12.20
N TRP A 167 -20.31 6.44 11.24
CA TRP A 167 -19.36 5.52 10.65
C TRP A 167 -18.10 5.45 11.51
N PRO A 168 -17.49 4.25 11.67
CA PRO A 168 -16.22 4.12 12.38
C PRO A 168 -15.11 4.86 11.63
N SER A 169 -14.29 5.60 12.38
CA SER A 169 -13.13 6.31 11.84
C SER A 169 -11.91 6.17 12.74
N PHE A 170 -10.74 6.38 12.15
CA PHE A 170 -9.48 6.54 12.87
C PHE A 170 -8.65 7.65 12.24
N THR A 171 -7.69 8.18 12.99
CA THR A 171 -6.77 9.23 12.55
C THR A 171 -5.34 8.74 12.56
N ILE A 172 -4.61 9.00 11.49
CA ILE A 172 -3.15 8.95 11.48
C ILE A 172 -2.63 10.32 11.88
N SER A 173 -1.86 10.37 12.94
CA SER A 173 -1.28 11.61 13.46
C SER A 173 -0.30 12.23 12.45
N VAL A 174 -0.17 13.54 12.50
CA VAL A 174 0.93 14.24 11.80
C VAL A 174 2.26 13.81 12.44
N ALA A 175 3.28 13.57 11.63
CA ALA A 175 4.61 13.31 12.15
C ALA A 175 5.09 14.49 13.00
N ALA A 176 5.50 14.20 14.24
CA ALA A 176 5.93 15.24 15.16
C ALA A 176 7.32 15.81 14.81
N SER A 177 8.11 15.08 14.02
CA SER A 177 9.42 15.49 13.51
C SER A 177 9.81 14.63 12.32
N GLU A 178 10.55 15.21 11.39
CA GLU A 178 11.14 14.53 10.25
C GLU A 178 12.25 13.53 10.65
N PRO A 179 12.69 12.65 9.75
CA PRO A 179 13.66 11.61 10.10
C PRO A 179 14.95 12.20 10.65
N ARG A 180 15.27 11.72 11.85
CA ARG A 180 16.50 12.05 12.54
C ARG A 180 17.26 10.78 12.86
N VAL A 181 18.45 10.61 12.34
CA VAL A 181 19.24 9.39 12.47
C VAL A 181 20.66 9.72 12.95
N THR A 182 21.13 8.96 13.92
CA THR A 182 22.49 9.08 14.46
C THR A 182 23.42 8.14 13.71
N SER A 183 24.64 8.61 13.42
CA SER A 183 25.67 7.79 12.80
C SER A 183 26.03 6.59 13.68
N PRO A 184 26.50 5.47 13.12
CA PRO A 184 26.87 4.27 13.86
C PRO A 184 27.86 4.53 15.02
N ASN A 185 28.81 5.47 14.85
CA ASN A 185 29.77 5.84 15.89
C ASN A 185 29.24 6.89 16.89
N GLY A 186 28.00 7.38 16.71
CA GLY A 186 27.36 8.36 17.59
C GLY A 186 27.89 9.79 17.47
N GLN A 187 28.81 10.09 16.54
CA GLN A 187 29.40 11.43 16.42
C GLN A 187 28.52 12.43 15.67
N TRP A 188 27.71 11.93 14.73
CA TRP A 188 26.91 12.76 13.84
C TRP A 188 25.42 12.46 13.98
N VAL A 189 24.63 13.47 13.75
CA VAL A 189 23.17 13.34 13.61
C VAL A 189 22.75 13.96 12.30
N ALA A 190 22.13 13.17 11.44
CA ALA A 190 21.45 13.65 10.24
C ALA A 190 20.00 14.00 10.58
N ASP A 191 19.50 15.11 10.06
CA ASP A 191 18.24 15.73 10.45
C ASP A 191 17.61 16.41 9.24
N ALA A 192 16.35 16.14 8.98
CA ALA A 192 15.53 16.76 7.95
C ALA A 192 14.30 17.44 8.56
N ASP A 193 14.48 18.23 9.64
CA ASP A 193 13.41 19.02 10.27
C ASP A 193 12.70 19.96 9.29
N ASP A 194 13.44 20.55 8.33
CA ASP A 194 12.87 21.08 7.11
C ASP A 194 12.90 19.95 6.06
N PRO A 195 11.75 19.51 5.55
CA PRO A 195 11.72 18.39 4.59
C PRO A 195 12.49 18.67 3.31
N LYS A 196 12.86 19.91 3.04
CA LYS A 196 13.67 20.29 1.87
C LYS A 196 15.16 20.36 2.14
N ILE A 197 15.59 20.29 3.40
CA ILE A 197 16.98 20.54 3.79
C ILE A 197 17.49 19.39 4.65
N LEU A 198 18.59 18.76 4.20
CA LEU A 198 19.31 17.81 5.01
C LEU A 198 20.43 18.52 5.77
N LEU A 199 20.30 18.49 7.08
CA LEU A 199 21.29 19.02 8.01
C LEU A 199 22.09 17.88 8.64
N VAL A 200 23.37 18.12 8.89
CA VAL A 200 24.22 17.23 9.69
C VAL A 200 24.83 18.02 10.83
N ARG A 201 24.74 17.46 12.03
CA ARG A 201 25.24 18.06 13.27
C ARG A 201 26.31 17.16 13.87
N ASP A 202 27.45 17.71 14.21
CA ASP A 202 28.34 17.11 15.20
C ASP A 202 27.64 17.14 16.56
N THR A 203 27.80 16.10 17.38
CA THR A 203 27.30 16.03 18.75
C THR A 203 27.79 17.19 19.62
N GLY A 204 28.75 17.95 19.17
CA GLY A 204 29.33 19.09 19.86
C GLY A 204 28.75 20.44 19.50
N ARG A 205 28.59 20.85 18.28
CA ARG A 205 28.23 22.26 17.96
C ARG A 205 27.99 22.62 16.51
N ASP A 206 28.59 21.96 15.53
CA ASP A 206 28.53 22.44 14.16
C ASP A 206 27.33 21.84 13.41
N VAL A 207 26.50 22.73 12.87
CA VAL A 207 25.40 22.36 11.98
C VAL A 207 25.77 22.79 10.57
N ARG A 208 25.69 21.87 9.61
CA ARG A 208 25.86 22.22 8.21
C ARG A 208 24.77 21.60 7.35
N GLN A 209 24.33 22.38 6.37
CA GLN A 209 23.46 21.89 5.32
C GLN A 209 24.32 21.13 4.32
N VAL A 210 23.95 19.87 4.05
CA VAL A 210 24.65 19.01 3.09
C VAL A 210 23.86 18.77 1.81
N TYR A 211 22.53 18.99 1.86
CA TYR A 211 21.67 18.84 0.69
C TYR A 211 20.43 19.74 0.79
N SER A 212 19.83 20.05 -0.38
CA SER A 212 18.52 20.70 -0.49
C SER A 212 17.76 20.11 -1.68
N GLY A 213 16.52 19.70 -1.47
CA GLY A 213 15.67 19.02 -2.45
C GLY A 213 14.20 19.37 -2.34
N ASN A 214 13.33 18.43 -2.69
CA ASN A 214 11.87 18.59 -2.62
C ASN A 214 11.31 18.17 -1.27
N GLU A 215 11.50 16.89 -0.90
CA GLU A 215 11.10 16.31 0.37
C GLU A 215 12.09 15.20 0.75
N ILE A 216 12.93 15.47 1.74
CA ILE A 216 13.98 14.54 2.17
C ILE A 216 13.37 13.54 3.16
N THR A 217 13.52 12.26 2.88
CA THR A 217 12.97 11.18 3.69
C THR A 217 13.87 9.94 3.65
N ASN A 218 13.56 8.93 4.46
CA ASN A 218 14.23 7.63 4.47
C ASN A 218 15.75 7.71 4.65
N LEU A 219 16.20 8.50 5.63
CA LEU A 219 17.64 8.66 5.93
C LEU A 219 18.23 7.38 6.50
N ALA A 220 19.40 6.96 5.98
CA ALA A 220 20.19 5.89 6.55
C ALA A 220 21.68 6.21 6.46
N TRP A 221 22.42 5.99 7.57
CA TRP A 221 23.87 6.07 7.57
C TRP A 221 24.49 4.81 7.00
N LEU A 222 25.56 4.97 6.22
CA LEU A 222 26.44 3.85 5.94
C LEU A 222 27.34 3.57 7.15
N PRO A 223 27.87 2.34 7.29
CA PRO A 223 28.71 1.96 8.43
C PRO A 223 30.02 2.73 8.51
N ASP A 224 30.45 3.39 7.44
CA ASP A 224 31.65 4.22 7.38
C ASP A 224 31.56 5.54 8.17
N ASN A 225 30.34 5.91 8.66
CA ASN A 225 30.06 7.14 9.38
C ASN A 225 30.32 8.44 8.61
N GLN A 226 30.48 8.33 7.29
CA GLN A 226 30.79 9.44 6.41
C GLN A 226 29.70 9.65 5.35
N HIS A 227 29.04 8.59 4.93
CA HIS A 227 28.03 8.66 3.90
C HIS A 227 26.61 8.47 4.47
N ILE A 228 25.66 9.25 3.94
CA ILE A 228 24.24 9.14 4.20
C ILE A 228 23.55 8.85 2.88
N VAL A 229 22.70 7.83 2.87
CA VAL A 229 21.73 7.61 1.80
C VAL A 229 20.37 8.14 2.22
N PHE A 230 19.65 8.72 1.28
CA PHE A 230 18.32 9.30 1.54
C PHE A 230 17.50 9.36 0.26
N VAL A 231 16.21 9.61 0.42
CA VAL A 231 15.30 9.84 -0.69
C VAL A 231 14.99 11.33 -0.79
N ASP A 232 15.09 11.87 -2.00
CA ASP A 232 14.47 13.14 -2.39
C ASP A 232 13.18 12.83 -3.15
N ARG A 233 12.05 13.02 -2.49
CA ARG A 233 10.71 12.65 -2.93
C ARG A 233 10.04 13.78 -3.71
N ASP A 234 9.58 13.49 -4.91
CA ASP A 234 8.77 14.40 -5.71
C ASP A 234 7.30 13.99 -5.70
N ARG A 235 6.47 14.79 -5.05
CA ARG A 235 5.01 14.62 -4.98
C ARG A 235 4.24 15.44 -6.02
N SER A 236 4.92 16.10 -6.94
CA SER A 236 4.27 17.02 -7.91
C SER A 236 3.21 16.33 -8.77
N LYS A 237 3.30 15.01 -8.94
CA LYS A 237 2.35 14.19 -9.71
C LYS A 237 1.52 13.24 -8.85
N GLN A 238 1.60 13.35 -7.53
CA GLN A 238 0.88 12.48 -6.62
C GLN A 238 -0.64 12.59 -6.81
N GLN A 239 -1.29 11.44 -6.90
CA GLN A 239 -2.75 11.33 -6.94
C GLN A 239 -3.28 11.12 -5.51
N VAL A 240 -3.44 12.22 -4.78
CA VAL A 240 -3.99 12.18 -3.42
C VAL A 240 -5.39 11.54 -3.42
N PRO A 241 -5.70 10.65 -2.48
CA PRO A 241 -4.98 10.29 -1.25
C PRO A 241 -3.98 9.12 -1.39
N THR A 242 -3.70 8.67 -2.60
CA THR A 242 -2.78 7.56 -2.83
C THR A 242 -1.33 8.05 -2.97
N ASN A 243 -0.37 7.13 -2.93
CA ASN A 243 1.03 7.41 -3.28
C ASN A 243 1.32 7.22 -4.78
N LEU A 244 0.30 6.96 -5.60
CA LEU A 244 0.48 6.93 -7.06
C LEU A 244 1.00 8.27 -7.57
N GLY A 245 2.01 8.22 -8.44
CA GLY A 245 2.66 9.41 -9.00
C GLY A 245 3.68 10.06 -8.08
N ILE A 246 4.00 9.50 -6.92
CA ILE A 246 5.19 9.82 -6.15
C ILE A 246 6.41 9.29 -6.90
N HIS A 247 7.44 10.12 -7.04
CA HIS A 247 8.72 9.72 -7.63
C HIS A 247 9.82 9.91 -6.58
N ASP A 248 10.42 8.81 -6.17
CA ASP A 248 11.49 8.80 -5.19
C ASP A 248 12.85 8.67 -5.87
N ASN A 249 13.72 9.64 -5.62
CA ASN A 249 15.09 9.64 -6.10
C ASN A 249 16.03 9.25 -4.96
N LEU A 250 16.80 8.18 -5.14
CA LEU A 250 17.81 7.75 -4.16
C LEU A 250 19.09 8.54 -4.35
N TRP A 251 19.50 9.21 -3.30
CA TRP A 251 20.72 10.00 -3.25
C TRP A 251 21.68 9.47 -2.19
N ILE A 252 22.96 9.78 -2.38
CA ILE A 252 24.00 9.64 -1.36
C ILE A 252 24.74 10.98 -1.22
N VAL A 253 25.17 11.29 -0.01
CA VAL A 253 25.99 12.45 0.28
C VAL A 253 27.17 12.07 1.16
N ASP A 254 28.36 12.58 0.81
CA ASP A 254 29.53 12.61 1.68
C ASP A 254 29.44 13.82 2.61
N ILE A 255 29.30 13.56 3.91
CA ILE A 255 29.15 14.65 4.89
C ILE A 255 30.43 15.47 5.07
N LEU A 256 31.60 14.96 4.73
CA LEU A 256 32.88 15.67 4.85
C LEU A 256 33.19 16.49 3.61
N GLY A 257 33.01 15.91 2.43
CA GLY A 257 33.25 16.57 1.14
C GLY A 257 32.08 17.45 0.68
N GLY A 258 30.86 17.19 1.14
CA GLY A 258 29.63 17.87 0.73
C GLY A 258 29.19 17.52 -0.70
N GLU A 259 29.80 16.51 -1.31
CA GLU A 259 29.36 16.01 -2.63
C GLU A 259 28.16 15.10 -2.49
N SER A 260 27.11 15.36 -3.28
CA SER A 260 25.92 14.50 -3.37
C SER A 260 25.79 13.91 -4.77
N HIS A 261 25.41 12.63 -4.83
CA HIS A 261 25.24 11.91 -6.09
C HIS A 261 23.87 11.26 -6.15
N LEU A 262 23.17 11.42 -7.29
CA LEU A 262 21.96 10.65 -7.60
C LEU A 262 22.38 9.21 -7.92
N LEU A 263 21.95 8.26 -7.09
CA LEU A 263 22.26 6.84 -7.27
C LEU A 263 21.22 6.14 -8.14
N TYR A 264 19.93 6.44 -7.92
CA TYR A 264 18.84 5.79 -8.64
C TYR A 264 17.62 6.70 -8.71
N GLN A 265 17.00 6.78 -9.89
CA GLN A 265 15.76 7.51 -10.12
C GLN A 265 14.62 6.52 -10.23
N ASN A 266 13.60 6.66 -9.38
CA ASN A 266 12.43 5.79 -9.38
C ASN A 266 11.17 6.56 -9.79
N THR A 267 10.18 5.82 -10.28
CA THR A 267 8.84 6.33 -10.64
C THR A 267 7.76 5.91 -9.65
N VAL A 268 8.17 5.28 -8.56
CA VAL A 268 7.33 4.82 -7.44
C VAL A 268 7.98 5.21 -6.13
N SER A 269 7.31 5.01 -5.01
CA SER A 269 7.84 5.31 -3.68
C SER A 269 8.77 4.20 -3.17
N PHE A 270 9.63 4.58 -2.21
CA PHE A 270 10.43 3.67 -1.41
C PHE A 270 9.98 3.65 0.04
N GLY A 271 10.02 2.46 0.65
CA GLY A 271 10.05 2.29 2.10
C GLY A 271 11.40 2.71 2.69
N ASN A 272 11.60 2.45 3.98
CA ASN A 272 12.89 2.73 4.62
C ASN A 272 14.00 1.85 4.05
N PHE A 273 15.23 2.33 4.17
CA PHE A 273 16.40 1.56 3.79
C PHE A 273 16.96 0.77 4.96
N SER A 274 17.27 -0.50 4.72
CA SER A 274 18.05 -1.34 5.61
C SER A 274 19.42 -1.57 4.97
N VAL A 275 20.48 -1.10 5.64
CA VAL A 275 21.85 -1.17 5.13
C VAL A 275 22.53 -2.43 5.65
N SER A 276 23.27 -3.15 4.79
CA SER A 276 24.06 -4.33 5.21
C SER A 276 25.15 -3.96 6.20
N PRO A 277 25.62 -4.88 7.05
CA PRO A 277 26.65 -4.58 8.06
C PRO A 277 27.95 -4.01 7.49
N ASP A 278 28.31 -4.35 6.26
CA ASP A 278 29.49 -3.85 5.57
C ASP A 278 29.23 -2.58 4.72
N GLY A 279 27.95 -2.18 4.57
CA GLY A 279 27.53 -1.03 3.77
C GLY A 279 27.54 -1.25 2.27
N HIS A 280 27.80 -2.48 1.81
CA HIS A 280 27.87 -2.77 0.39
C HIS A 280 26.48 -2.92 -0.25
N PHE A 281 25.51 -3.41 0.51
CA PHE A 281 24.13 -3.57 0.06
C PHE A 281 23.16 -2.73 0.88
N MET A 282 22.07 -2.35 0.23
CA MET A 282 20.88 -1.80 0.88
C MET A 282 19.66 -2.57 0.39
N ALA A 283 18.67 -2.72 1.26
CA ALA A 283 17.36 -3.27 0.93
C ALA A 283 16.27 -2.24 1.20
N SER A 284 15.23 -2.22 0.36
CA SER A 284 14.04 -1.43 0.56
C SER A 284 12.83 -2.13 -0.06
N ILE A 285 11.65 -1.61 0.20
CA ILE A 285 10.42 -1.98 -0.49
C ILE A 285 10.16 -0.88 -1.51
N GLU A 286 9.98 -1.24 -2.79
CA GLU A 286 9.54 -0.30 -3.82
C GLU A 286 8.12 -0.62 -4.24
N GLY A 287 7.34 0.40 -4.63
CA GLY A 287 6.03 0.21 -5.23
C GLY A 287 5.01 1.27 -4.81
N SER A 288 3.76 1.00 -5.11
CA SER A 288 2.61 1.78 -4.72
C SER A 288 1.69 0.94 -3.82
N GLY A 289 2.26 0.42 -2.75
CA GLY A 289 1.64 -0.53 -1.83
C GLY A 289 0.52 0.05 -0.96
N PHE A 290 -0.48 0.64 -1.61
CA PHE A 290 -1.66 1.18 -0.95
C PHE A 290 -2.89 0.32 -1.25
N GLY A 291 -3.91 0.43 -0.42
CA GLY A 291 -5.21 -0.17 -0.71
C GLY A 291 -5.71 -1.13 0.36
N ASP A 292 -6.58 -2.03 -0.04
CA ASP A 292 -6.98 -3.19 0.74
C ASP A 292 -6.21 -4.44 0.25
N ALA A 293 -6.28 -5.54 1.02
CA ALA A 293 -5.41 -6.71 0.88
C ALA A 293 -5.32 -7.37 -0.52
N CYS A 294 -6.09 -6.93 -1.50
CA CYS A 294 -6.12 -7.53 -2.84
C CYS A 294 -5.33 -6.75 -3.89
N PHE A 295 -4.89 -5.54 -3.58
CA PHE A 295 -4.20 -4.66 -4.50
C PHE A 295 -2.87 -4.22 -3.89
N VAL A 296 -1.83 -5.02 -4.09
CA VAL A 296 -0.48 -4.70 -3.65
C VAL A 296 0.44 -4.72 -4.86
N ASP A 297 1.12 -3.61 -5.08
CA ASP A 297 2.21 -3.50 -6.05
C ASP A 297 3.48 -3.08 -5.31
N SER A 298 3.87 -3.88 -4.31
CA SER A 298 5.09 -3.66 -3.52
C SER A 298 6.02 -4.83 -3.67
N ARG A 299 7.30 -4.55 -3.87
CA ARG A 299 8.36 -5.54 -4.10
C ARG A 299 9.60 -5.21 -3.31
N LEU A 300 10.36 -6.24 -3.00
CA LEU A 300 11.68 -6.07 -2.43
C LEU A 300 12.67 -5.65 -3.54
N ILE A 301 13.44 -4.61 -3.26
CA ILE A 301 14.53 -4.15 -4.09
C ILE A 301 15.81 -4.06 -3.26
N PHE A 302 16.91 -4.50 -3.86
CA PHE A 302 18.25 -4.34 -3.30
C PHE A 302 19.08 -3.43 -4.18
N PHE A 303 19.96 -2.69 -3.56
CA PHE A 303 20.95 -1.83 -4.19
C PHE A 303 22.33 -2.31 -3.79
N GLU A 304 23.15 -2.67 -4.77
CA GLU A 304 24.58 -2.92 -4.57
C GLU A 304 25.34 -1.64 -4.87
N LEU A 305 25.95 -1.06 -3.87
CA LEU A 305 26.71 0.17 -3.97
C LEU A 305 28.07 -0.08 -4.63
N ALA A 306 28.45 0.75 -5.60
CA ALA A 306 29.80 0.76 -6.10
C ALA A 306 30.78 1.26 -5.01
N SER A 307 32.04 0.81 -5.07
CA SER A 307 33.06 1.17 -4.07
C SER A 307 33.41 2.67 -4.01
N ASP A 308 33.07 3.43 -5.04
CA ASP A 308 33.21 4.88 -5.09
C ASP A 308 31.94 5.64 -4.68
N PHE A 309 30.87 4.94 -4.29
CA PHE A 309 29.57 5.47 -3.89
C PHE A 309 28.88 6.36 -4.93
N ARG A 310 29.24 6.26 -6.22
CA ARG A 310 28.68 7.09 -7.30
C ARG A 310 27.62 6.40 -8.13
N SER A 311 27.44 5.12 -7.96
CA SER A 311 26.45 4.34 -8.70
C SER A 311 25.97 3.14 -7.89
N VAL A 312 24.84 2.59 -8.31
CA VAL A 312 24.26 1.36 -7.75
C VAL A 312 23.87 0.39 -8.86
N ARG A 313 23.95 -0.89 -8.56
CA ARG A 313 23.28 -1.95 -9.30
C ARG A 313 22.00 -2.33 -8.56
N THR A 314 20.87 -2.28 -9.22
CA THR A 314 19.60 -2.72 -8.64
C THR A 314 19.41 -4.21 -8.85
N ILE A 315 18.88 -4.89 -7.82
CA ILE A 315 18.53 -6.31 -7.84
C ILE A 315 17.11 -6.41 -7.32
N LYS A 316 16.18 -6.86 -8.17
CA LYS A 316 14.76 -6.96 -7.82
C LYS A 316 14.37 -8.35 -7.37
N GLN A 317 13.29 -8.44 -6.60
CA GLN A 317 12.77 -9.67 -6.01
C GLN A 317 12.67 -10.82 -7.03
N GLU A 318 12.15 -10.55 -8.23
CA GLU A 318 11.94 -11.53 -9.30
C GLU A 318 13.22 -12.10 -9.91
N GLN A 319 14.37 -11.49 -9.64
CA GLN A 319 15.68 -11.94 -10.15
C GLN A 319 16.29 -13.08 -9.31
N PHE A 320 15.72 -13.35 -8.13
CA PHE A 320 16.21 -14.42 -7.28
C PHE A 320 15.63 -15.77 -7.70
N SER A 321 16.48 -16.78 -7.85
CA SER A 321 16.03 -18.16 -7.95
C SER A 321 15.30 -18.57 -6.66
N GLY A 322 14.20 -19.33 -6.80
CA GLY A 322 13.35 -19.70 -5.64
C GLY A 322 12.16 -18.76 -5.42
N ILE A 323 12.14 -17.59 -6.06
CA ILE A 323 10.94 -16.76 -6.27
C ILE A 323 10.69 -16.75 -7.77
N SER A 324 9.64 -17.46 -8.24
CA SER A 324 9.26 -17.44 -9.66
C SER A 324 8.50 -16.15 -10.01
N ALA A 325 8.46 -15.78 -11.29
CA ALA A 325 7.66 -14.63 -11.75
C ALA A 325 6.17 -14.75 -11.38
N ALA A 326 5.62 -15.97 -11.32
CA ALA A 326 4.26 -16.19 -10.84
C ALA A 326 4.11 -15.94 -9.34
N GLN A 327 5.13 -16.25 -8.54
CA GLN A 327 5.16 -15.95 -7.10
C GLN A 327 5.38 -14.47 -6.83
N ASP A 328 6.19 -13.80 -7.65
CA ASP A 328 6.46 -12.36 -7.52
C ASP A 328 5.20 -11.50 -7.64
N THR A 329 4.21 -11.95 -8.40
CA THR A 329 2.93 -11.24 -8.55
C THR A 329 1.93 -11.49 -7.41
N VAL A 330 2.17 -12.49 -6.56
CA VAL A 330 1.22 -12.89 -5.51
C VAL A 330 1.79 -12.78 -4.10
N VAL A 331 3.10 -12.60 -3.94
CA VAL A 331 3.74 -12.40 -2.63
C VAL A 331 4.52 -11.08 -2.59
N TYR A 332 4.42 -10.39 -1.47
CA TYR A 332 5.02 -9.07 -1.27
C TYR A 332 5.60 -8.96 0.15
N PRO A 333 6.61 -8.13 0.38
CA PRO A 333 7.14 -7.89 1.71
C PRO A 333 6.13 -7.15 2.59
N VAL A 334 5.95 -7.60 3.83
CA VAL A 334 4.99 -7.01 4.79
C VAL A 334 5.60 -5.80 5.51
N GLU A 335 6.91 -5.88 5.73
CA GLU A 335 7.72 -4.88 6.44
C GLU A 335 9.17 -5.03 6.01
N GLU A 336 10.02 -4.09 6.39
CA GLU A 336 11.46 -4.26 6.19
C GLU A 336 11.94 -5.51 6.91
N GLY A 337 12.85 -6.22 6.23
CA GLY A 337 13.53 -7.36 6.80
C GLY A 337 14.78 -6.94 7.60
N THR A 338 15.59 -7.93 7.92
CA THR A 338 16.83 -7.74 8.68
C THR A 338 18.00 -8.47 8.01
N TRP A 339 19.17 -7.84 8.02
CA TRP A 339 20.39 -8.47 7.57
C TRP A 339 20.85 -9.53 8.57
N GLN A 340 21.08 -10.74 8.09
CA GLN A 340 21.68 -11.83 8.86
C GLN A 340 23.20 -11.77 8.81
N ASN A 341 23.76 -11.29 7.72
CA ASN A 341 25.16 -10.96 7.47
C ASN A 341 25.26 -10.01 6.26
N GLU A 342 26.44 -9.85 5.70
CA GLU A 342 26.71 -8.90 4.61
C GLU A 342 25.89 -9.17 3.33
N THR A 343 25.46 -10.44 3.10
CA THR A 343 24.82 -10.84 1.83
C THR A 343 23.47 -11.55 2.02
N LYS A 344 23.03 -11.78 3.25
CA LYS A 344 21.77 -12.51 3.53
C LYS A 344 20.77 -11.61 4.23
N TYR A 345 19.60 -11.47 3.62
CA TYR A 345 18.50 -10.64 4.10
C TYR A 345 17.28 -11.50 4.42
N LEU A 346 16.78 -11.41 5.64
CA LEU A 346 15.60 -12.13 6.12
C LEU A 346 14.38 -11.19 6.09
N VAL A 347 13.32 -11.61 5.43
CA VAL A 347 12.08 -10.83 5.30
C VAL A 347 10.85 -11.72 5.31
N THR A 348 9.74 -11.22 5.83
CA THR A 348 8.43 -11.89 5.76
C THR A 348 7.72 -11.46 4.47
N LEU A 349 7.34 -12.44 3.66
CA LEU A 349 6.47 -12.25 2.51
C LEU A 349 5.06 -12.71 2.84
N ASN A 350 4.06 -11.93 2.45
CA ASN A 350 2.64 -12.24 2.55
C ASN A 350 2.03 -12.36 1.15
N GLY A 351 0.80 -12.85 1.05
CA GLY A 351 0.11 -13.01 -0.21
C GLY A 351 -0.98 -11.97 -0.44
N THR A 352 -1.34 -11.77 -1.69
CA THR A 352 -2.54 -11.04 -2.12
C THR A 352 -3.81 -11.87 -1.91
N CYS A 353 -5.01 -11.36 -2.26
CA CYS A 353 -6.28 -12.04 -1.99
C CYS A 353 -6.42 -13.47 -2.56
N ASN A 354 -5.77 -13.77 -3.67
CA ASN A 354 -5.85 -15.07 -4.37
C ASN A 354 -4.51 -15.84 -4.31
N PHE A 355 -3.84 -15.81 -3.16
CA PHE A 355 -2.53 -16.41 -3.00
C PHE A 355 -2.59 -17.87 -2.56
N ASP A 356 -1.55 -18.63 -2.88
CA ASP A 356 -1.27 -19.92 -2.28
C ASP A 356 -0.61 -19.69 -0.90
N GLN A 357 -1.28 -20.14 0.17
CA GLN A 357 -0.75 -20.04 1.54
C GLN A 357 0.64 -20.68 1.71
N ASN A 358 0.98 -21.66 0.87
CA ASN A 358 2.30 -22.28 0.89
C ASN A 358 3.43 -21.29 0.49
N LEU A 359 3.12 -20.20 -0.19
CA LEU A 359 4.09 -19.18 -0.58
C LEU A 359 4.36 -18.15 0.52
N VAL A 360 3.46 -18.02 1.49
CA VAL A 360 3.60 -17.07 2.60
C VAL A 360 4.60 -17.54 3.63
N GLY A 361 5.38 -16.65 4.20
CA GLY A 361 6.30 -16.91 5.29
C GLY A 361 7.60 -16.10 5.23
N MET A 362 8.52 -16.46 6.09
CA MET A 362 9.85 -15.85 6.12
C MET A 362 10.74 -16.42 5.03
N TYR A 363 11.50 -15.56 4.37
CA TYR A 363 12.46 -15.91 3.32
C TYR A 363 13.83 -15.30 3.61
N VAL A 364 14.86 -16.06 3.28
CA VAL A 364 16.24 -15.56 3.22
C VAL A 364 16.60 -15.32 1.76
N PHE A 365 16.89 -14.07 1.44
CA PHE A 365 17.47 -13.66 0.15
C PHE A 365 18.98 -13.65 0.28
N ASN A 366 19.65 -14.52 -0.47
CA ASN A 366 21.11 -14.58 -0.53
C ASN A 366 21.59 -13.86 -1.79
N LEU A 367 22.16 -12.67 -1.64
CA LEU A 367 22.55 -11.80 -2.74
C LEU A 367 23.78 -12.35 -3.49
N SER A 368 24.67 -13.04 -2.80
CA SER A 368 25.86 -13.63 -3.44
C SER A 368 25.55 -14.82 -4.33
N GLU A 369 24.49 -15.56 -4.01
CA GLU A 369 24.04 -16.73 -4.78
C GLU A 369 22.86 -16.41 -5.69
N MET A 370 22.28 -15.22 -5.58
CA MET A 370 21.03 -14.83 -6.27
C MET A 370 19.90 -15.83 -6.03
N GLN A 371 19.73 -16.26 -4.77
CA GLN A 371 18.76 -17.26 -4.35
C GLN A 371 17.93 -16.79 -3.17
N ALA A 372 16.61 -17.04 -3.25
CA ALA A 372 15.69 -16.90 -2.13
C ALA A 372 15.22 -18.29 -1.68
N ARG A 373 15.21 -18.51 -0.37
CA ARG A 373 14.73 -19.77 0.24
C ARG A 373 13.80 -19.44 1.39
N LYS A 374 12.75 -20.24 1.52
CA LYS A 374 11.87 -20.13 2.69
C LYS A 374 12.64 -20.53 3.94
N TRP A 375 12.52 -19.75 5.00
CA TRP A 375 13.21 -20.00 6.26
C TRP A 375 12.73 -21.31 6.90
N GLY A 376 13.66 -22.18 7.29
CA GLY A 376 13.35 -23.46 7.94
C GLY A 376 13.07 -24.64 6.98
N GLN A 377 13.31 -24.46 5.68
CA GLN A 377 13.26 -25.54 4.68
C GLN A 377 14.65 -25.98 4.22
#